data_4d3abc9f3b74fdbc0498dfbf790418fa
#
_entry.id   4d3abc9f3b74fdbc0498dfbf790418fa
#
_cell.length_a   1.000
_cell.length_b   1.000
_cell.length_c   1.000
_cell.angle_alpha   90.00
_cell.angle_beta   90.00
_cell.angle_gamma   90.00
#
_symmetry.space_group_name_H-M   'P 1'
#
loop_
_entity.id
_entity.type
_entity.pdbx_description
1 polymer ?
#
loop_
_entity_poly.entity_id
_entity_poly.type
_entity_poly.pdbx_seq_one_letter_code
_entity_poly.pdbx_strand_id
1 'polypeptide(L)'
;MIDNSTNLDDIVWPQAIYKHHEIPVADYLMSFQEKLTEEFLAGFNSLEEAFANERCIRTLGWDYQGYNGVQNQQNVEPILLETFDQETNQFTENLNSWKNLSLKYETRTPTWADNVKYDLEKDNPSLANQYPTAMSLIKHYGEYCPISLYSVLGPRTVLHRHTGPENRSGKYIRIHIPLIIPEGDIFLEVNGEKVDWSGLVGFNNQLAHSSWNLSNEYRLTFMIDLDREFIGMPPGSLYDDRLEKYAKPFNEKEYYLKTMSNLQT
;
A
#
# COMPACT_ATOMS: atom_id res chain seq x y z
N MET A 1 -18.07 26.76 0.27
CA MET A 1 -18.72 26.98 1.57
C MET A 1 -18.72 25.64 2.29
N ILE A 2 -17.97 25.54 3.39
CA ILE A 2 -17.99 24.35 4.24
C ILE A 2 -19.36 24.35 4.91
N ASP A 3 -20.13 23.31 4.71
CA ASP A 3 -21.37 23.10 5.44
C ASP A 3 -21.01 22.87 6.92
N ASN A 4 -21.21 23.89 7.72
CA ASN A 4 -20.93 23.86 9.17
C ASN A 4 -21.95 23.03 9.96
N SER A 5 -22.84 22.31 9.30
CA SER A 5 -23.91 21.52 9.94
C SER A 5 -23.49 20.07 10.24
N THR A 6 -22.35 19.59 9.72
CA THR A 6 -21.91 18.21 9.99
C THR A 6 -21.22 18.16 11.36
N ASN A 7 -21.89 17.57 12.32
CA ASN A 7 -21.27 17.27 13.60
C ASN A 7 -20.28 16.11 13.38
N LEU A 8 -18.99 16.35 13.61
CA LEU A 8 -17.94 15.33 13.46
C LEU A 8 -18.14 14.15 14.43
N ASP A 9 -18.85 14.36 15.52
CA ASP A 9 -19.19 13.32 16.52
C ASP A 9 -20.20 12.31 15.97
N ASP A 10 -20.92 12.63 14.88
CA ASP A 10 -21.86 11.73 14.21
C ASP A 10 -21.17 10.79 13.21
N ILE A 11 -19.88 10.96 12.96
CA ILE A 11 -19.13 10.09 12.06
C ILE A 11 -18.70 8.83 12.81
N VAL A 12 -19.25 7.70 12.41
CA VAL A 12 -18.77 6.40 12.89
C VAL A 12 -17.51 6.03 12.10
N TRP A 13 -16.36 6.26 12.71
CA TRP A 13 -15.08 5.89 12.10
C TRP A 13 -14.93 4.36 12.11
N PRO A 14 -14.70 3.72 10.96
CA PRO A 14 -14.36 2.31 10.96
C PRO A 14 -13.00 2.08 11.59
N GLN A 15 -12.75 0.86 12.06
CA GLN A 15 -11.42 0.49 12.56
C GLN A 15 -10.39 0.73 11.46
N ALA A 16 -9.34 1.49 11.80
CA ALA A 16 -8.31 1.91 10.85
C ALA A 16 -7.29 0.80 10.61
N ILE A 17 -6.77 0.21 11.69
CA ILE A 17 -5.66 -0.75 11.67
C ILE A 17 -6.11 -2.03 12.38
N TYR A 18 -5.67 -3.16 11.84
CA TYR A 18 -5.84 -4.50 12.38
C TYR A 18 -4.47 -5.12 12.62
N LYS A 19 -4.21 -5.47 13.87
CA LYS A 19 -2.96 -6.12 14.26
C LYS A 19 -2.97 -7.60 13.87
N HIS A 20 -1.81 -8.21 13.86
CA HIS A 20 -1.61 -9.61 13.49
C HIS A 20 -2.66 -10.55 14.11
N HIS A 21 -2.90 -10.48 15.43
CA HIS A 21 -3.82 -11.35 16.13
C HIS A 21 -5.31 -11.09 15.85
N GLU A 22 -5.64 -9.98 15.20
CA GLU A 22 -7.01 -9.62 14.81
C GLU A 22 -7.37 -10.13 13.40
N ILE A 23 -6.40 -10.69 12.68
CA ILE A 23 -6.56 -11.17 11.31
C ILE A 23 -6.49 -12.69 11.32
N PRO A 24 -7.61 -13.40 11.09
CA PRO A 24 -7.68 -14.85 11.26
C PRO A 24 -6.66 -15.66 10.46
N VAL A 25 -6.23 -15.13 9.30
CA VAL A 25 -5.28 -15.79 8.40
C VAL A 25 -3.84 -15.30 8.56
N ALA A 26 -3.54 -14.49 9.58
CA ALA A 26 -2.24 -13.84 9.74
C ALA A 26 -1.07 -14.83 9.83
N ASP A 27 -1.18 -15.84 10.70
CA ASP A 27 -0.12 -16.86 10.85
C ASP A 27 0.09 -17.66 9.56
N TYR A 28 -0.99 -17.99 8.86
CA TYR A 28 -0.91 -18.65 7.55
C TYR A 28 -0.17 -17.78 6.53
N LEU A 29 -0.53 -16.51 6.41
CA LEU A 29 0.15 -15.60 5.48
C LEU A 29 1.62 -15.39 5.85
N MET A 30 1.92 -15.21 7.13
CA MET A 30 3.29 -15.03 7.61
C MET A 30 4.17 -16.26 7.39
N SER A 31 3.59 -17.45 7.33
CA SER A 31 4.36 -18.69 7.02
C SER A 31 5.00 -18.68 5.63
N PHE A 32 4.60 -17.77 4.76
CA PHE A 32 5.17 -17.59 3.42
C PHE A 32 6.22 -16.48 3.31
N GLN A 33 6.46 -15.72 4.39
CA GLN A 33 7.32 -14.53 4.38
C GLN A 33 8.70 -14.80 3.77
N GLU A 34 9.39 -15.85 4.22
CA GLU A 34 10.73 -16.20 3.74
C GLU A 34 10.71 -16.54 2.24
N LYS A 35 9.80 -17.41 1.82
CA LYS A 35 9.67 -17.83 0.41
C LYS A 35 9.30 -16.68 -0.51
N LEU A 36 8.41 -15.77 -0.08
CA LEU A 36 8.06 -14.59 -0.84
C LEU A 36 9.25 -13.65 -1.01
N THR A 37 10.08 -13.53 0.05
CA THR A 37 11.32 -12.73 -0.01
C THR A 37 12.32 -13.34 -0.97
N GLU A 38 12.57 -14.63 -0.87
CA GLU A 38 13.48 -15.37 -1.76
C GLU A 38 13.05 -15.29 -3.23
N GLU A 39 11.76 -15.47 -3.49
CA GLU A 39 11.21 -15.35 -4.85
C GLU A 39 11.43 -13.96 -5.45
N PHE A 40 11.16 -12.92 -4.65
CA PHE A 40 11.33 -11.54 -5.13
C PHE A 40 12.78 -11.22 -5.45
N LEU A 41 13.71 -11.69 -4.62
CA LEU A 41 15.15 -11.46 -4.79
C LEU A 41 15.81 -12.43 -5.77
N ALA A 42 15.10 -13.44 -6.26
CA ALA A 42 15.70 -14.43 -7.15
C ALA A 42 16.30 -13.78 -8.41
N GLY A 43 17.62 -13.96 -8.57
CA GLY A 43 18.39 -13.37 -9.66
C GLY A 43 18.93 -11.96 -9.41
N PHE A 44 18.76 -11.41 -8.20
CA PHE A 44 19.34 -10.16 -7.76
C PHE A 44 20.24 -10.35 -6.55
N ASN A 45 21.28 -9.49 -6.43
CA ASN A 45 22.20 -9.53 -5.29
C ASN A 45 21.71 -8.65 -4.11
N SER A 46 20.80 -7.72 -4.40
CA SER A 46 20.26 -6.80 -3.41
C SER A 46 18.85 -6.33 -3.77
N LEU A 47 18.13 -5.79 -2.79
CA LEU A 47 16.84 -5.14 -3.04
C LEU A 47 16.97 -3.88 -3.91
N GLU A 48 18.09 -3.17 -3.80
CA GLU A 48 18.39 -2.01 -4.67
C GLU A 48 18.49 -2.43 -6.14
N GLU A 49 19.21 -3.53 -6.43
CA GLU A 49 19.30 -4.08 -7.77
C GLU A 49 17.93 -4.52 -8.31
N ALA A 50 17.13 -5.20 -7.49
CA ALA A 50 15.77 -5.59 -7.83
C ALA A 50 14.88 -4.36 -8.10
N PHE A 51 15.02 -3.31 -7.30
CA PHE A 51 14.29 -2.06 -7.46
C PHE A 51 14.65 -1.32 -8.74
N ALA A 52 15.92 -1.32 -9.12
CA ALA A 52 16.39 -0.71 -10.36
C ALA A 52 15.94 -1.48 -11.62
N ASN A 53 15.56 -2.75 -11.45
CA ASN A 53 15.16 -3.59 -12.56
C ASN A 53 13.79 -3.20 -13.13
N GLU A 54 13.61 -3.34 -14.46
CA GLU A 54 12.37 -3.01 -15.17
C GLU A 54 11.16 -3.85 -14.77
N ARG A 55 11.34 -4.98 -14.06
CA ARG A 55 10.24 -5.77 -13.51
C ARG A 55 9.48 -5.06 -12.40
N CYS A 56 10.17 -4.19 -11.66
CA CYS A 56 9.56 -3.31 -10.68
C CYS A 56 9.25 -1.98 -11.36
N ILE A 57 8.04 -1.81 -11.77
CA ILE A 57 7.59 -0.57 -12.38
C ILE A 57 6.91 0.32 -11.33
N ARG A 58 6.87 1.61 -11.59
CA ARG A 58 6.08 2.53 -10.81
C ARG A 58 4.65 2.03 -10.76
N THR A 59 4.02 2.19 -9.62
CA THR A 59 2.70 1.64 -9.37
C THR A 59 1.70 2.08 -10.37
N LEU A 60 1.19 1.12 -10.97
CA LEU A 60 0.11 1.19 -11.90
C LEU A 60 -1.18 1.34 -11.11
N GLY A 61 -2.03 2.21 -11.55
CA GLY A 61 -3.33 2.46 -10.93
C GLY A 61 -3.33 3.65 -9.96
N TRP A 62 -2.21 3.99 -9.38
CA TRP A 62 -2.06 5.21 -8.58
C TRP A 62 -1.47 6.34 -9.41
N ASP A 63 -0.70 5.98 -10.42
CA ASP A 63 -0.24 6.85 -11.45
C ASP A 63 -1.06 6.61 -12.72
N TYR A 64 -2.10 7.39 -12.86
CA TYR A 64 -3.02 7.29 -14.01
C TYR A 64 -2.38 7.53 -15.36
N GLN A 65 -1.15 8.01 -15.39
CA GLN A 65 -0.39 8.19 -16.60
C GLN A 65 0.32 6.92 -17.06
N GLY A 66 0.50 5.95 -16.16
CA GLY A 66 1.28 4.74 -16.42
C GLY A 66 0.49 3.52 -16.87
N TYR A 67 -0.82 3.45 -16.63
CA TYR A 67 -1.62 2.32 -17.08
C TYR A 67 -2.18 2.55 -18.47
N ASN A 68 -1.74 1.73 -19.40
CA ASN A 68 -2.22 1.55 -20.76
C ASN A 68 -3.65 2.04 -21.01
N GLY A 69 -3.81 3.32 -21.28
CA GLY A 69 -5.06 3.87 -21.78
C GLY A 69 -6.05 4.42 -20.75
N VAL A 70 -5.76 4.42 -19.45
CA VAL A 70 -6.61 5.10 -18.45
C VAL A 70 -6.24 6.58 -18.34
N GLN A 71 -6.01 7.22 -19.49
CA GLN A 71 -5.60 8.63 -19.58
C GLN A 71 -6.71 9.65 -19.24
N ASN A 72 -7.91 9.22 -18.92
CA ASN A 72 -9.07 10.12 -18.87
C ASN A 72 -9.73 10.28 -17.50
N GLN A 73 -9.08 9.95 -16.40
CA GLN A 73 -9.67 10.23 -15.09
C GLN A 73 -9.24 11.60 -14.59
N GLN A 74 -9.99 12.61 -14.99
CA GLN A 74 -9.72 14.02 -14.74
C GLN A 74 -9.87 14.48 -13.28
N ASN A 75 -10.18 13.59 -12.34
CA ASN A 75 -10.58 13.98 -10.98
C ASN A 75 -9.86 13.26 -9.84
N VAL A 76 -8.77 12.55 -10.09
CA VAL A 76 -8.00 11.92 -9.02
C VAL A 76 -6.64 12.57 -8.95
N GLU A 77 -6.35 13.20 -7.84
CA GLU A 77 -5.04 13.77 -7.59
C GLU A 77 -3.98 12.67 -7.56
N PRO A 78 -2.84 12.83 -8.25
CA PRO A 78 -1.76 11.86 -8.19
C PRO A 78 -1.25 11.76 -6.77
N ILE A 79 -0.93 10.54 -6.32
CA ILE A 79 -0.29 10.36 -5.03
C ILE A 79 1.08 11.03 -5.06
N LEU A 80 1.28 11.96 -4.13
CA LEU A 80 2.54 12.66 -4.00
C LEU A 80 3.59 11.73 -3.40
N LEU A 81 4.72 11.62 -4.07
CA LEU A 81 5.92 10.91 -3.62
C LEU A 81 7.04 11.91 -3.47
N GLU A 82 7.61 12.00 -2.29
CA GLU A 82 8.76 12.85 -2.03
C GLU A 82 9.89 12.03 -1.39
N THR A 83 11.12 12.39 -1.71
CA THR A 83 12.31 11.89 -1.06
C THR A 83 12.97 13.03 -0.30
N PHE A 84 13.43 12.76 0.91
CA PHE A 84 14.14 13.74 1.71
C PHE A 84 15.63 13.78 1.34
N ASP A 85 16.10 14.94 0.97
CA ASP A 85 17.50 15.23 0.71
C ASP A 85 18.16 15.77 2.00
N GLN A 86 19.11 15.02 2.55
CA GLN A 86 19.81 15.39 3.78
C GLN A 86 20.79 16.56 3.59
N GLU A 87 21.31 16.75 2.38
CA GLU A 87 22.28 17.83 2.11
C GLU A 87 21.57 19.19 2.08
N THR A 88 20.43 19.23 1.41
CA THR A 88 19.62 20.45 1.28
C THR A 88 18.59 20.62 2.40
N ASN A 89 18.35 19.57 3.20
CA ASN A 89 17.29 19.51 4.22
C ASN A 89 15.91 19.81 3.65
N GLN A 90 15.61 19.32 2.44
CA GLN A 90 14.38 19.57 1.71
C GLN A 90 13.74 18.28 1.21
N PHE A 91 12.43 18.33 1.05
CA PHE A 91 11.70 17.30 0.31
C PHE A 91 11.67 17.64 -1.16
N THR A 92 11.96 16.65 -1.99
CA THR A 92 11.88 16.77 -3.45
C THR A 92 10.98 15.66 -4.00
N GLU A 93 10.13 16.03 -4.96
CA GLU A 93 9.31 15.05 -5.66
C GLU A 93 10.19 13.99 -6.33
N ASN A 94 9.90 12.72 -6.03
CA ASN A 94 10.61 11.59 -6.63
C ASN A 94 9.63 10.47 -6.96
N LEU A 95 9.04 10.57 -8.13
CA LEU A 95 8.03 9.63 -8.61
C LEU A 95 8.56 8.20 -8.82
N ASN A 96 9.88 8.02 -8.81
CA ASN A 96 10.53 6.71 -8.95
C ASN A 96 10.92 6.07 -7.62
N SER A 97 10.62 6.71 -6.50
CA SER A 97 11.00 6.20 -5.17
C SER A 97 10.07 5.10 -4.62
N TRP A 98 8.97 4.85 -5.29
CA TRP A 98 8.05 3.75 -5.00
C TRP A 98 7.76 2.95 -6.26
N LYS A 99 8.02 1.65 -6.22
CA LYS A 99 7.78 0.74 -7.34
C LYS A 99 7.09 -0.52 -6.88
N ASN A 100 6.32 -1.13 -7.76
CA ASN A 100 5.63 -2.38 -7.48
C ASN A 100 5.86 -3.40 -8.59
N LEU A 101 5.78 -4.66 -8.20
CA LEU A 101 5.55 -5.76 -9.10
C LEU A 101 4.11 -6.23 -8.91
N SER A 102 3.21 -5.82 -9.78
CA SER A 102 1.81 -6.23 -9.73
C SER A 102 1.66 -7.67 -10.18
N LEU A 103 0.97 -8.48 -9.39
CA LEU A 103 0.68 -9.87 -9.68
C LEU A 103 -0.78 -10.06 -10.10
N LYS A 104 -1.68 -9.38 -9.43
CA LYS A 104 -3.10 -9.34 -9.74
C LYS A 104 -3.67 -7.98 -9.39
N TYR A 105 -4.51 -7.46 -10.26
CA TYR A 105 -5.23 -6.22 -10.01
C TYR A 105 -6.60 -6.28 -10.69
N GLU A 106 -7.64 -6.24 -9.89
CA GLU A 106 -9.02 -6.22 -10.37
C GLU A 106 -9.79 -5.14 -9.60
N THR A 107 -10.15 -4.06 -10.27
CA THR A 107 -11.05 -3.07 -9.67
C THR A 107 -12.47 -3.29 -10.15
N ARG A 108 -13.41 -3.16 -9.23
CA ARG A 108 -14.85 -3.24 -9.50
C ARG A 108 -15.58 -1.98 -9.09
N THR A 109 -14.88 -0.84 -9.04
CA THR A 109 -15.52 0.41 -8.62
C THR A 109 -16.17 1.11 -9.81
N PRO A 110 -17.39 1.61 -9.66
CA PRO A 110 -18.14 2.28 -10.75
C PRO A 110 -17.51 3.59 -11.21
N THR A 111 -16.55 4.14 -10.45
CA THR A 111 -15.96 5.47 -10.69
C THR A 111 -14.62 5.42 -11.38
N TRP A 112 -14.02 4.24 -11.48
CA TRP A 112 -12.75 4.00 -12.13
C TRP A 112 -13.01 3.30 -13.45
N ALA A 113 -12.08 3.46 -14.41
CA ALA A 113 -12.21 2.82 -15.70
C ALA A 113 -12.69 1.39 -15.49
N ASP A 114 -13.95 1.18 -15.79
CA ASP A 114 -14.64 -0.07 -15.58
C ASP A 114 -13.77 -1.20 -16.13
N ASN A 115 -13.42 -2.16 -15.27
CA ASN A 115 -12.75 -3.39 -15.64
C ASN A 115 -11.25 -3.32 -15.95
N VAL A 116 -10.47 -2.55 -15.24
CA VAL A 116 -9.02 -2.77 -15.27
C VAL A 116 -8.77 -4.12 -14.60
N LYS A 117 -8.42 -5.11 -15.41
CA LYS A 117 -8.00 -6.42 -14.95
C LYS A 117 -6.57 -6.66 -15.39
N TYR A 118 -5.73 -6.96 -14.45
CA TYR A 118 -4.40 -7.47 -14.68
C TYR A 118 -4.22 -8.76 -13.90
N ASP A 119 -3.72 -9.78 -14.57
CA ASP A 119 -3.47 -11.08 -13.97
C ASP A 119 -2.15 -11.59 -14.56
N LEU A 120 -1.08 -11.56 -13.77
CA LEU A 120 0.26 -11.89 -14.23
C LEU A 120 0.33 -13.26 -14.89
N GLU A 121 -0.41 -14.23 -14.38
CA GLU A 121 -0.43 -15.58 -14.95
C GLU A 121 -0.98 -15.60 -16.37
N LYS A 122 -1.95 -14.75 -16.68
CA LYS A 122 -2.55 -14.65 -18.02
C LYS A 122 -1.77 -13.73 -18.94
N ASP A 123 -1.33 -12.59 -18.38
CA ASP A 123 -0.75 -11.50 -19.18
C ASP A 123 0.76 -11.73 -19.43
N ASN A 124 1.45 -12.37 -18.48
CA ASN A 124 2.87 -12.74 -18.62
C ASN A 124 3.18 -14.05 -17.86
N PRO A 125 2.80 -15.24 -18.39
CA PRO A 125 3.01 -16.52 -17.73
C PRO A 125 4.48 -16.82 -17.44
N SER A 126 5.39 -16.35 -18.28
CA SER A 126 6.84 -16.55 -18.11
C SER A 126 7.35 -15.85 -16.86
N LEU A 127 6.85 -14.63 -16.59
CA LEU A 127 7.18 -13.90 -15.38
C LEU A 127 6.46 -14.48 -14.17
N ALA A 128 5.19 -14.90 -14.31
CA ALA A 128 4.44 -15.55 -13.24
C ALA A 128 5.13 -16.80 -12.69
N ASN A 129 5.77 -17.59 -13.56
CA ASN A 129 6.51 -18.79 -13.17
C ASN A 129 7.74 -18.49 -12.28
N GLN A 130 8.18 -17.26 -12.18
CA GLN A 130 9.26 -16.83 -11.29
C GLN A 130 8.78 -16.57 -9.86
N TYR A 131 7.45 -16.51 -9.64
CA TYR A 131 6.80 -16.21 -8.35
C TYR A 131 5.82 -17.30 -7.93
N PRO A 132 6.23 -18.58 -7.86
CA PRO A 132 5.32 -19.71 -7.62
C PRO A 132 4.61 -19.63 -6.27
N THR A 133 5.25 -19.14 -5.22
CA THR A 133 4.63 -19.00 -3.89
C THR A 133 3.56 -17.90 -3.92
N ALA A 134 3.87 -16.74 -4.45
CA ALA A 134 2.92 -15.63 -4.57
C ALA A 134 1.72 -16.03 -5.44
N MET A 135 1.97 -16.67 -6.59
CA MET A 135 0.90 -17.17 -7.46
C MET A 135 0.04 -18.25 -6.81
N SER A 136 0.66 -19.11 -5.98
CA SER A 136 -0.08 -20.11 -5.19
C SER A 136 -1.02 -19.46 -4.18
N LEU A 137 -0.58 -18.43 -3.47
CA LEU A 137 -1.43 -17.65 -2.57
C LEU A 137 -2.61 -17.00 -3.30
N ILE A 138 -2.36 -16.36 -4.43
CA ILE A 138 -3.40 -15.74 -5.26
C ILE A 138 -4.43 -16.77 -5.73
N LYS A 139 -3.98 -17.94 -6.15
CA LYS A 139 -4.85 -19.04 -6.56
C LYS A 139 -5.67 -19.61 -5.39
N HIS A 140 -5.05 -19.72 -4.21
CA HIS A 140 -5.74 -20.20 -3.02
C HIS A 140 -6.95 -19.32 -2.66
N TYR A 141 -6.78 -18.00 -2.74
CA TYR A 141 -7.88 -17.06 -2.47
C TYR A 141 -8.79 -16.80 -3.67
N GLY A 142 -8.31 -17.06 -4.89
CA GLY A 142 -9.10 -16.96 -6.11
C GLY A 142 -9.76 -15.58 -6.32
N GLU A 143 -11.09 -15.56 -6.43
CA GLU A 143 -11.88 -14.34 -6.61
C GLU A 143 -11.95 -13.46 -5.35
N TYR A 144 -11.62 -14.00 -4.19
CA TYR A 144 -11.58 -13.30 -2.90
C TYR A 144 -10.30 -12.47 -2.71
N CYS A 145 -9.36 -12.55 -3.67
CA CYS A 145 -8.15 -11.73 -3.72
C CYS A 145 -8.16 -10.86 -4.98
N PRO A 146 -8.69 -9.64 -4.93
CA PRO A 146 -8.73 -8.76 -6.10
C PRO A 146 -7.38 -8.11 -6.42
N ILE A 147 -6.54 -7.87 -5.41
CA ILE A 147 -5.27 -7.17 -5.57
C ILE A 147 -4.16 -7.93 -4.85
N SER A 148 -3.03 -8.10 -5.54
CA SER A 148 -1.81 -8.61 -4.93
C SER A 148 -0.58 -8.08 -5.68
N LEU A 149 0.43 -7.64 -4.92
CA LEU A 149 1.66 -7.09 -5.47
C LEU A 149 2.81 -7.13 -4.45
N TYR A 150 4.05 -7.12 -4.96
CA TYR A 150 5.20 -6.71 -4.17
C TYR A 150 5.36 -5.20 -4.25
N SER A 151 5.63 -4.56 -3.12
CA SER A 151 5.78 -3.11 -3.01
C SER A 151 7.13 -2.76 -2.41
N VAL A 152 7.92 -2.01 -3.17
CA VAL A 152 9.25 -1.53 -2.77
C VAL A 152 9.19 -0.03 -2.58
N LEU A 153 9.51 0.43 -1.39
CA LEU A 153 9.66 1.84 -1.06
C LEU A 153 11.14 2.18 -0.85
N GLY A 154 11.62 3.13 -1.61
CA GLY A 154 13.03 3.56 -1.59
C GLY A 154 13.43 4.22 -0.27
N PRO A 155 14.75 4.47 -0.09
CA PRO A 155 15.27 5.18 1.06
C PRO A 155 14.68 6.57 1.20
N ARG A 156 14.44 7.01 2.44
CA ARG A 156 13.97 8.36 2.80
C ARG A 156 12.73 8.82 2.03
N THR A 157 11.87 7.88 1.68
CA THR A 157 10.68 8.12 0.86
C THR A 157 9.45 8.25 1.71
N VAL A 158 8.64 9.24 1.37
CA VAL A 158 7.31 9.50 1.90
C VAL A 158 6.30 9.28 0.78
N LEU A 159 5.43 8.32 0.97
CA LEU A 159 4.21 8.14 0.19
C LEU A 159 3.10 8.88 0.94
N HIS A 160 2.74 10.05 0.44
CA HIS A 160 1.81 10.96 1.11
C HIS A 160 0.40 10.41 1.23
N ARG A 161 -0.40 11.07 2.04
CA ARG A 161 -1.77 10.65 2.35
C ARG A 161 -2.63 10.56 1.10
N HIS A 162 -3.29 9.44 0.99
CA HIS A 162 -4.23 9.12 -0.07
C HIS A 162 -5.27 8.14 0.46
N THR A 163 -6.29 7.85 -0.32
CA THR A 163 -7.31 6.84 -0.05
C THR A 163 -7.29 5.76 -1.12
N GLY A 164 -7.71 4.55 -0.79
CA GLY A 164 -7.86 3.43 -1.73
C GLY A 164 -9.32 3.33 -2.23
N PRO A 165 -9.69 4.06 -3.28
CA PRO A 165 -11.07 4.06 -3.77
C PRO A 165 -11.54 2.71 -4.31
N GLU A 166 -10.63 1.79 -4.58
CA GLU A 166 -10.93 0.43 -5.03
C GLU A 166 -11.70 -0.40 -4.00
N ASN A 167 -11.64 -0.03 -2.72
CA ASN A 167 -12.33 -0.73 -1.63
C ASN A 167 -13.58 0.00 -1.11
N ARG A 168 -14.25 0.81 -1.92
CA ARG A 168 -15.45 1.59 -1.50
C ARG A 168 -16.59 0.74 -0.93
N SER A 169 -16.62 -0.53 -1.26
CA SER A 169 -17.63 -1.46 -0.72
C SER A 169 -17.38 -1.86 0.73
N GLY A 170 -16.18 -1.62 1.29
CA GLY A 170 -15.75 -2.15 2.58
C GLY A 170 -15.55 -3.66 2.60
N LYS A 171 -15.67 -4.30 1.44
CA LYS A 171 -15.62 -5.76 1.31
C LYS A 171 -14.24 -6.33 1.64
N TYR A 172 -13.19 -5.59 1.34
CA TYR A 172 -11.82 -6.06 1.43
C TYR A 172 -11.06 -5.41 2.59
N ILE A 173 -10.05 -6.11 3.05
CA ILE A 173 -9.01 -5.59 3.94
C ILE A 173 -7.69 -5.64 3.20
N ARG A 174 -6.91 -4.57 3.23
CA ARG A 174 -5.55 -4.54 2.73
C ARG A 174 -4.60 -5.08 3.78
N ILE A 175 -3.83 -6.08 3.43
CA ILE A 175 -2.87 -6.74 4.30
C ILE A 175 -1.48 -6.57 3.71
N HIS A 176 -0.55 -6.12 4.55
CA HIS A 176 0.86 -6.08 4.22
C HIS A 176 1.61 -7.13 5.02
N ILE A 177 2.30 -8.02 4.33
CA ILE A 177 3.27 -8.96 4.89
C ILE A 177 4.62 -8.26 4.81
N PRO A 178 5.29 -7.94 5.95
CA PRO A 178 6.62 -7.37 5.94
C PRO A 178 7.62 -8.41 5.42
N LEU A 179 8.38 -8.10 4.38
CA LEU A 179 9.39 -9.00 3.81
C LEU A 179 10.80 -8.53 4.18
N ILE A 180 11.15 -7.32 3.83
CA ILE A 180 12.41 -6.67 4.21
C ILE A 180 12.07 -5.32 4.80
N ILE A 181 12.23 -5.20 6.09
CA ILE A 181 12.01 -3.96 6.83
C ILE A 181 13.34 -3.54 7.44
N PRO A 182 13.99 -2.50 6.91
CA PRO A 182 15.27 -2.04 7.45
C PRO A 182 15.11 -1.41 8.84
N GLU A 183 16.21 -1.25 9.54
CA GLU A 183 16.23 -0.51 10.81
C GLU A 183 15.93 0.97 10.57
N GLY A 184 15.24 1.59 11.52
CA GLY A 184 14.90 3.01 11.46
C GLY A 184 13.41 3.30 11.63
N ASP A 185 13.03 4.55 11.39
CA ASP A 185 11.64 4.98 11.52
C ASP A 185 10.87 4.68 10.22
N ILE A 186 10.25 3.52 10.19
CA ILE A 186 9.49 3.00 9.07
C ILE A 186 8.09 2.67 9.56
N PHE A 187 7.08 3.28 8.96
CA PHE A 187 5.71 3.08 9.44
C PHE A 187 4.64 3.27 8.36
N LEU A 188 3.47 2.85 8.71
CA LEU A 188 2.21 3.15 8.05
C LEU A 188 1.38 4.01 9.00
N GLU A 189 0.78 5.07 8.49
CA GLU A 189 -0.21 5.87 9.19
C GLU A 189 -1.56 5.68 8.51
N VAL A 190 -2.61 5.43 9.29
CA VAL A 190 -3.98 5.31 8.79
C VAL A 190 -4.90 6.13 9.69
N ASN A 191 -5.51 7.17 9.15
CA ASN A 191 -6.43 8.06 9.86
C ASN A 191 -5.91 8.59 11.21
N GLY A 192 -4.62 8.92 11.27
CA GLY A 192 -3.94 9.44 12.47
C GLY A 192 -3.42 8.34 13.40
N GLU A 193 -3.61 7.07 13.09
CA GLU A 193 -3.04 5.95 13.84
C GLU A 193 -1.77 5.47 13.14
N LYS A 194 -0.66 5.40 13.89
CA LYS A 194 0.63 4.94 13.39
C LYS A 194 0.85 3.49 13.80
N VAL A 195 1.33 2.68 12.88
CA VAL A 195 1.71 1.30 13.12
C VAL A 195 3.13 1.05 12.62
N ASP A 196 3.88 0.29 13.37
CA ASP A 196 5.18 -0.24 12.97
C ASP A 196 5.02 -1.55 12.17
N TRP A 197 6.15 -2.10 11.73
CA TRP A 197 6.20 -3.32 10.92
C TRP A 197 6.69 -4.53 11.72
N SER A 198 6.38 -4.58 13.02
CA SER A 198 6.78 -5.71 13.89
C SER A 198 6.09 -7.03 13.54
N GLY A 199 5.12 -6.99 12.66
CA GLY A 199 4.38 -8.15 12.15
C GLY A 199 3.52 -7.79 10.95
N LEU A 200 2.66 -8.72 10.55
CA LEU A 200 1.65 -8.47 9.52
C LEU A 200 0.72 -7.35 9.98
N VAL A 201 0.42 -6.45 9.06
CA VAL A 201 -0.46 -5.30 9.28
C VAL A 201 -1.63 -5.36 8.31
N GLY A 202 -2.84 -5.35 8.84
CA GLY A 202 -4.05 -5.12 8.06
C GLY A 202 -4.58 -3.72 8.29
N PHE A 203 -5.16 -3.10 7.29
CA PHE A 203 -5.79 -1.80 7.45
C PHE A 203 -6.94 -1.57 6.47
N ASN A 204 -7.78 -0.63 6.85
CA ASN A 204 -8.87 -0.18 6.01
C ASN A 204 -8.37 0.92 5.07
N ASN A 205 -8.03 0.56 3.84
CA ASN A 205 -7.49 1.48 2.85
C ASN A 205 -8.50 2.49 2.28
N GLN A 206 -9.77 2.42 2.68
CA GLN A 206 -10.73 3.50 2.42
C GLN A 206 -10.37 4.78 3.21
N LEU A 207 -9.73 4.60 4.38
CA LEU A 207 -9.29 5.72 5.20
C LEU A 207 -8.04 6.34 4.63
N ALA A 208 -7.89 7.63 4.83
CA ALA A 208 -6.69 8.34 4.44
C ALA A 208 -5.47 7.74 5.13
N HIS A 209 -4.48 7.35 4.35
CA HIS A 209 -3.28 6.67 4.84
C HIS A 209 -2.02 7.13 4.12
N SER A 210 -0.90 7.02 4.79
CA SER A 210 0.43 7.32 4.27
C SER A 210 1.44 6.25 4.67
N SER A 211 2.54 6.15 3.94
CA SER A 211 3.59 5.16 4.23
C SER A 211 4.97 5.79 4.09
N TRP A 212 5.84 5.46 5.03
CA TRP A 212 7.12 6.10 5.20
C TRP A 212 8.24 5.09 5.31
N ASN A 213 9.36 5.42 4.69
CA ASN A 213 10.62 4.75 4.89
C ASN A 213 11.70 5.81 5.14
N LEU A 214 11.99 6.11 6.39
CA LEU A 214 13.00 7.13 6.76
C LEU A 214 14.40 6.54 6.92
N SER A 215 14.56 5.26 6.65
CA SER A 215 15.87 4.60 6.63
C SER A 215 16.70 4.96 5.38
N ASN A 216 17.96 4.53 5.37
CA ASN A 216 18.84 4.65 4.21
C ASN A 216 18.76 3.43 3.26
N GLU A 217 17.88 2.49 3.54
CA GLU A 217 17.76 1.24 2.81
C GLU A 217 16.36 1.11 2.20
N TYR A 218 16.20 0.17 1.27
CA TYR A 218 14.91 -0.12 0.65
C TYR A 218 14.04 -0.98 1.57
N ARG A 219 12.73 -0.71 1.59
CA ARG A 219 11.71 -1.54 2.25
C ARG A 219 10.97 -2.38 1.23
N LEU A 220 10.76 -3.66 1.51
CA LEU A 220 9.93 -4.56 0.72
C LEU A 220 8.76 -5.10 1.55
N THR A 221 7.56 -5.01 1.01
CA THR A 221 6.35 -5.67 1.55
C THR A 221 5.65 -6.44 0.45
N PHE A 222 4.94 -7.51 0.82
CA PHE A 222 3.97 -8.14 -0.04
C PHE A 222 2.58 -7.67 0.37
N MET A 223 1.85 -7.09 -0.55
CA MET A 223 0.52 -6.56 -0.33
C MET A 223 -0.53 -7.48 -0.95
N ILE A 224 -1.59 -7.76 -0.19
CA ILE A 224 -2.72 -8.55 -0.64
C ILE A 224 -4.02 -7.97 -0.08
N ASP A 225 -5.00 -7.77 -0.95
CA ASP A 225 -6.36 -7.41 -0.52
C ASP A 225 -7.19 -8.68 -0.45
N LEU A 226 -7.80 -8.95 0.69
CA LEU A 226 -8.62 -10.14 0.90
C LEU A 226 -10.05 -9.78 1.30
N ASP A 227 -10.99 -10.56 0.79
CA ASP A 227 -12.39 -10.49 1.19
C ASP A 227 -12.51 -10.82 2.69
N ARG A 228 -13.08 -9.87 3.44
CA ARG A 228 -13.15 -9.93 4.91
C ARG A 228 -13.97 -11.12 5.40
N GLU A 229 -15.13 -11.33 4.80
CA GLU A 229 -16.02 -12.43 5.20
C GLU A 229 -15.41 -13.79 4.89
N PHE A 230 -14.74 -13.91 3.73
CA PHE A 230 -14.05 -15.14 3.35
C PHE A 230 -12.96 -15.54 4.34
N ILE A 231 -12.22 -14.58 4.89
CA ILE A 231 -11.17 -14.85 5.89
C ILE A 231 -11.69 -14.85 7.34
N GLY A 232 -13.00 -14.78 7.55
CA GLY A 232 -13.62 -14.85 8.88
C GLY A 232 -13.64 -13.53 9.65
N MET A 233 -13.45 -12.40 8.98
CA MET A 233 -13.60 -11.07 9.58
C MET A 233 -15.02 -10.54 9.37
N PRO A 234 -15.52 -9.67 10.25
CA PRO A 234 -16.80 -9.01 10.02
C PRO A 234 -16.74 -8.13 8.75
N PRO A 235 -17.86 -7.95 8.05
CA PRO A 235 -17.94 -7.06 6.90
C PRO A 235 -17.50 -5.65 7.31
N GLY A 236 -16.82 -4.97 6.40
CA GLY A 236 -16.45 -3.57 6.59
C GLY A 236 -17.63 -2.63 6.34
N SER A 237 -17.47 -1.37 6.71
CA SER A 237 -18.45 -0.34 6.40
C SER A 237 -18.35 0.10 4.93
N LEU A 238 -19.47 0.54 4.37
CA LEU A 238 -19.47 1.22 3.10
C LEU A 238 -18.66 2.52 3.18
N TYR A 239 -18.05 2.88 2.05
CA TYR A 239 -17.35 4.15 1.96
C TYR A 239 -18.31 5.33 2.21
N ASP A 240 -17.84 6.24 3.02
CA ASP A 240 -18.49 7.52 3.29
C ASP A 240 -17.50 8.63 2.91
N ASP A 241 -17.85 9.49 1.96
CA ASP A 241 -17.00 10.59 1.48
C ASP A 241 -16.61 11.57 2.59
N ARG A 242 -17.36 11.59 3.71
CA ARG A 242 -16.99 12.34 4.90
C ARG A 242 -15.71 11.83 5.55
N LEU A 243 -15.40 10.52 5.40
CA LEU A 243 -14.16 9.92 5.94
C LEU A 243 -12.91 10.54 5.32
N GLU A 244 -12.96 10.89 4.05
CA GLU A 244 -11.87 11.58 3.36
C GLU A 244 -11.81 13.07 3.75
N LYS A 245 -12.96 13.73 3.68
CA LYS A 245 -13.09 15.17 3.94
C LYS A 245 -12.68 15.55 5.37
N TYR A 246 -12.98 14.69 6.35
CA TYR A 246 -12.73 14.94 7.77
C TYR A 246 -11.65 14.01 8.34
N ALA A 247 -10.80 13.42 7.49
CA ALA A 247 -9.66 12.62 7.93
C ALA A 247 -8.87 13.39 9.01
N LYS A 248 -8.49 12.67 10.06
CA LYS A 248 -7.71 13.28 11.16
C LYS A 248 -6.44 13.90 10.58
N PRO A 249 -6.16 15.17 10.91
CA PRO A 249 -4.98 15.83 10.40
C PRO A 249 -3.72 15.13 10.91
N PHE A 250 -2.79 14.90 10.00
CA PHE A 250 -1.44 14.43 10.31
C PHE A 250 -0.46 15.27 9.51
N ASN A 251 0.36 16.05 10.19
CA ASN A 251 1.36 16.86 9.50
C ASN A 251 2.62 16.03 9.26
N GLU A 252 2.67 15.41 8.13
CA GLU A 252 3.73 14.50 7.71
C GLU A 252 5.11 15.20 7.71
N LYS A 253 5.19 16.38 7.11
CA LYS A 253 6.48 17.12 7.02
C LYS A 253 6.99 17.56 8.39
N GLU A 254 6.11 18.05 9.26
CA GLU A 254 6.50 18.44 10.62
C GLU A 254 6.98 17.22 11.42
N TYR A 255 6.26 16.11 11.32
CA TYR A 255 6.66 14.86 11.96
C TYR A 255 8.06 14.43 11.51
N TYR A 256 8.29 14.42 10.20
CA TYR A 256 9.57 14.04 9.63
C TYR A 256 10.71 14.93 10.09
N LEU A 257 10.59 16.24 9.95
CA LEU A 257 11.61 17.21 10.36
C LEU A 257 11.95 17.10 11.85
N LYS A 258 10.94 16.84 12.69
CA LYS A 258 11.14 16.60 14.11
C LYS A 258 11.90 15.30 14.38
N THR A 259 11.58 14.23 13.68
CA THR A 259 12.27 12.95 13.82
C THR A 259 13.73 13.06 13.37
N MET A 260 13.98 13.69 12.22
CA MET A 260 15.34 13.87 11.70
C MET A 260 16.21 14.78 12.55
N SER A 261 15.65 15.83 13.15
CA SER A 261 16.39 16.70 14.07
C SER A 261 16.84 15.96 15.34
N ASN A 262 16.07 14.97 15.79
CA ASN A 262 16.42 14.14 16.94
C ASN A 262 17.49 13.08 16.61
N LEU A 263 17.67 12.71 15.35
CA LEU A 263 18.72 11.76 14.92
C LEU A 263 20.08 12.43 14.70
N GLN A 264 20.15 13.75 14.67
CA GLN A 264 21.38 14.53 14.53
C GLN A 264 22.01 14.95 15.87
N THR A 265 21.33 14.67 16.98
CA THR A 265 21.81 14.89 18.35
C THR A 265 22.27 13.58 18.98
#